data_e46fc931f7017b9105afe7c37333cafa
#
_entry.id   e46fc931f7017b9105afe7c37333cafa
#
_cell.length_a   1.000
_cell.length_b   1.000
_cell.length_c   1.000
_cell.angle_alpha   90.00
_cell.angle_beta   90.00
_cell.angle_gamma   90.00
#
_symmetry.space_group_name_H-M   'P 1'
#
loop_
_entity.id
_entity.type
_entity.pdbx_description
1 polymer ?
#
loop_
_entity_poly.entity_id
_entity_poly.type
_entity_poly.pdbx_seq_one_letter_code
_entity_poly.pdbx_strand_id
1 'polypeptide(L)'
;MSKSDHPYQPPPKWIDKLLERFCAPELLEEVLGDLHERYHLRAKKEGITKARRTYWREVLAYLRPSVFKRSQYHHSVNHKAMLKNYLRIALRNLAKHKVFSFINIVGLTVGISCCLLLFLYIQDELSYDQHHTHAPDLYRITTHFNNSGGMTEDLPTASPPIAMAMWSEFPEVVKATRVVSHPGIDFYQIYYQEKSFSEDKGLVVDSTFFEMFDYQFTDGDPKTALSQPNTVVLTQKLARKIFGESNGLGEIIRIGTDDYQVTGVLAENHQRTHIAANFFTSMTSKGIGQYVINSDQWAGNNFVFSYLQLNPNASPEALVAKLPDFLNKYGAESLKAMGMSKSMHLQAVTDIHLRSNYEVELGTNGSIMFIYVLSMIAIFILLIACVNFINLSTAKASQRASEVGVRKTLGASQPLLIRQFLAESMLIVGLAVLLSALLAGGLLPFL
;
A
#
# COMPACT_ATOMS: atom_id res chain seq x y z
N MET A 1 -63.30 12.15 80.18
CA MET A 1 -62.09 12.76 80.78
C MET A 1 -60.90 11.90 80.38
N SER A 2 -59.80 12.51 80.01
CA SER A 2 -58.44 12.08 79.74
C SER A 2 -58.22 11.36 78.43
N LYS A 3 -57.92 12.13 77.39
CA LYS A 3 -57.16 11.73 76.23
C LYS A 3 -55.72 11.58 76.69
N SER A 4 -55.19 10.37 76.69
CA SER A 4 -53.77 10.11 76.87
C SER A 4 -53.08 10.46 75.54
N ASP A 5 -52.41 11.60 75.49
CA ASP A 5 -51.43 11.94 74.44
C ASP A 5 -50.26 10.96 74.55
N HIS A 6 -50.25 9.92 73.71
CA HIS A 6 -49.09 9.09 73.56
C HIS A 6 -48.10 9.82 72.60
N PRO A 7 -46.81 9.98 73.01
CA PRO A 7 -45.81 10.64 72.22
C PRO A 7 -45.65 9.90 70.89
N TYR A 8 -45.56 10.68 69.79
CA TYR A 8 -45.32 10.22 68.46
C TYR A 8 -44.04 9.36 68.42
N GLN A 9 -44.18 8.07 68.09
CA GLN A 9 -43.04 7.22 67.81
C GLN A 9 -43.07 6.80 66.34
N PRO A 10 -42.06 7.20 65.58
CA PRO A 10 -41.94 6.83 64.16
C PRO A 10 -41.74 5.33 63.95
N PRO A 11 -42.06 4.78 62.77
CA PRO A 11 -41.77 3.39 62.48
C PRO A 11 -40.27 3.10 62.54
N PRO A 12 -39.85 1.83 62.76
CA PRO A 12 -38.45 1.48 62.91
C PRO A 12 -37.65 1.71 61.60
N LYS A 13 -36.74 2.67 61.58
CA LYS A 13 -35.92 3.07 60.44
C LYS A 13 -35.16 1.92 59.80
N TRP A 14 -34.81 0.84 60.43
CA TRP A 14 -34.14 -0.30 59.89
C TRP A 14 -35.03 -1.10 58.90
N ILE A 15 -36.32 -1.10 59.11
CA ILE A 15 -37.30 -1.76 58.24
C ILE A 15 -37.47 -0.94 56.95
N ASP A 16 -37.48 0.38 57.06
CA ASP A 16 -37.54 1.27 55.91
C ASP A 16 -36.28 1.08 54.99
N LYS A 17 -35.11 0.98 55.64
CA LYS A 17 -33.85 0.68 54.90
C LYS A 17 -33.88 -0.67 54.19
N LEU A 18 -34.63 -1.64 54.69
CA LEU A 18 -34.79 -2.94 54.06
C LEU A 18 -35.62 -2.78 52.74
N LEU A 19 -36.68 -2.00 52.80
CA LEU A 19 -37.48 -1.67 51.61
C LEU A 19 -36.68 -0.86 50.59
N GLU A 20 -35.90 0.14 51.00
CA GLU A 20 -35.02 0.93 50.15
C GLU A 20 -34.02 0.05 49.39
N ARG A 21 -33.56 -1.04 50.03
CA ARG A 21 -32.57 -1.95 49.39
C ARG A 21 -33.20 -2.87 48.32
N PHE A 22 -34.46 -3.24 48.48
CA PHE A 22 -35.11 -4.25 47.65
C PHE A 22 -36.21 -3.71 46.73
N CYS A 23 -36.82 -2.57 47.04
CA CYS A 23 -37.89 -1.97 46.25
C CYS A 23 -37.33 -1.16 45.06
N ALA A 24 -38.08 -1.14 43.96
CA ALA A 24 -37.75 -0.30 42.82
C ALA A 24 -37.90 1.19 43.20
N PRO A 25 -36.96 2.09 42.81
CA PRO A 25 -36.99 3.50 43.22
C PRO A 25 -38.30 4.23 42.86
N GLU A 26 -38.93 3.83 41.75
CA GLU A 26 -40.17 4.43 41.23
C GLU A 26 -41.40 4.12 42.10
N LEU A 27 -41.38 3.03 42.87
CA LEU A 27 -42.47 2.56 43.72
C LEU A 27 -42.20 2.79 45.24
N LEU A 28 -40.94 3.12 45.56
CA LEU A 28 -40.47 3.17 46.96
C LEU A 28 -41.20 4.24 47.76
N GLU A 29 -41.34 5.43 47.17
CA GLU A 29 -41.94 6.59 47.87
C GLU A 29 -43.44 6.36 48.15
N GLU A 30 -44.16 5.79 47.17
CA GLU A 30 -45.58 5.46 47.29
C GLU A 30 -45.82 4.35 48.31
N VAL A 31 -45.02 3.29 48.29
CA VAL A 31 -45.10 2.14 49.22
C VAL A 31 -44.75 2.55 50.65
N LEU A 32 -43.70 3.35 50.87
CA LEU A 32 -43.33 3.87 52.16
C LEU A 32 -44.41 4.80 52.73
N GLY A 33 -44.97 5.67 51.90
CA GLY A 33 -46.06 6.57 52.30
C GLY A 33 -47.28 5.81 52.83
N ASP A 34 -47.78 4.83 52.05
CA ASP A 34 -48.95 4.00 52.46
C ASP A 34 -48.66 3.16 53.72
N LEU A 35 -47.48 2.60 53.85
CA LEU A 35 -47.08 1.82 55.03
C LEU A 35 -46.95 2.69 56.28
N HIS A 36 -46.41 3.89 56.19
CA HIS A 36 -46.29 4.83 57.31
C HIS A 36 -47.66 5.35 57.72
N GLU A 37 -48.57 5.65 56.78
CA GLU A 37 -49.93 6.06 57.12
C GLU A 37 -50.70 4.97 57.90
N ARG A 38 -50.65 3.73 57.42
CA ARG A 38 -51.26 2.57 58.09
C ARG A 38 -50.68 2.31 59.47
N TYR A 39 -49.37 2.46 59.62
CA TYR A 39 -48.72 2.33 60.91
C TYR A 39 -49.23 3.37 61.87
N HIS A 40 -49.37 4.63 61.46
CA HIS A 40 -49.88 5.71 62.30
C HIS A 40 -51.31 5.49 62.76
N LEU A 41 -52.17 5.09 61.84
CA LEU A 41 -53.58 4.80 62.17
C LEU A 41 -53.72 3.67 63.19
N ARG A 42 -52.88 2.61 63.05
CA ARG A 42 -52.91 1.48 64.03
C ARG A 42 -52.24 1.79 65.34
N ALA A 43 -51.14 2.52 65.33
CA ALA A 43 -50.48 2.93 66.58
C ALA A 43 -51.42 3.73 67.43
N LYS A 44 -52.31 4.52 66.86
CA LYS A 44 -53.36 5.31 67.55
C LYS A 44 -54.51 4.46 68.04
N LYS A 45 -54.87 3.37 67.35
CA LYS A 45 -56.00 2.52 67.66
C LYS A 45 -55.65 1.33 68.55
N GLU A 46 -54.55 0.67 68.35
CA GLU A 46 -54.23 -0.66 68.94
C GLU A 46 -52.93 -0.66 69.71
N GLY A 47 -52.25 0.47 69.86
CA GLY A 47 -51.00 0.59 70.57
C GLY A 47 -49.76 0.28 69.75
N ILE A 48 -48.61 0.84 70.19
CA ILE A 48 -47.33 0.87 69.39
C ILE A 48 -46.74 -0.53 69.18
N THR A 49 -46.83 -1.40 70.19
CA THR A 49 -46.26 -2.76 70.11
C THR A 49 -46.95 -3.62 69.03
N LYS A 50 -48.26 -3.51 68.93
CA LYS A 50 -49.06 -4.26 67.97
C LYS A 50 -48.92 -3.66 66.59
N ALA A 51 -48.83 -2.32 66.46
CA ALA A 51 -48.56 -1.62 65.21
C ALA A 51 -47.18 -1.98 64.63
N ARG A 52 -46.11 -2.06 65.46
CA ARG A 52 -44.79 -2.51 65.04
C ARG A 52 -44.78 -3.94 64.46
N ARG A 53 -45.48 -4.88 65.14
CA ARG A 53 -45.53 -6.28 64.68
C ARG A 53 -46.31 -6.42 63.37
N THR A 54 -47.31 -5.63 63.15
CA THR A 54 -48.10 -5.64 61.92
C THR A 54 -47.38 -4.94 60.81
N TYR A 55 -46.68 -3.82 61.08
CA TYR A 55 -45.84 -3.10 60.13
C TYR A 55 -44.77 -4.02 59.55
N TRP A 56 -44.08 -4.81 60.34
CA TRP A 56 -43.12 -5.80 59.92
C TRP A 56 -43.74 -6.85 58.96
N ARG A 57 -44.92 -7.35 59.32
CA ARG A 57 -45.61 -8.32 58.42
C ARG A 57 -46.06 -7.74 57.13
N GLU A 58 -46.45 -6.49 57.11
CA GLU A 58 -46.82 -5.77 55.87
C GLU A 58 -45.60 -5.49 54.96
N VAL A 59 -44.50 -5.06 55.55
CA VAL A 59 -43.26 -4.91 54.79
C VAL A 59 -42.82 -6.23 54.15
N LEU A 60 -42.89 -7.35 54.93
CA LEU A 60 -42.61 -8.66 54.37
C LEU A 60 -43.59 -9.08 53.26
N ALA A 61 -44.85 -8.67 53.35
CA ALA A 61 -45.82 -8.93 52.29
C ALA A 61 -45.60 -8.12 51.02
N TYR A 62 -44.96 -6.95 51.12
CA TYR A 62 -44.53 -6.15 49.96
C TYR A 62 -43.24 -6.68 49.36
N LEU A 63 -42.44 -7.51 50.04
CA LEU A 63 -41.29 -8.20 49.46
C LEU A 63 -41.71 -9.38 48.57
N ARG A 64 -42.72 -9.18 47.72
CA ARG A 64 -43.11 -10.13 46.67
C ARG A 64 -42.26 -9.95 45.43
N PRO A 65 -42.08 -10.98 44.57
CA PRO A 65 -41.27 -10.91 43.37
C PRO A 65 -41.61 -9.79 42.41
N SER A 66 -42.87 -9.26 42.47
CA SER A 66 -43.33 -8.16 41.60
C SER A 66 -42.85 -6.76 42.03
N VAL A 67 -42.39 -6.62 43.31
CA VAL A 67 -41.95 -5.35 43.90
C VAL A 67 -40.41 -5.27 43.99
N PHE A 68 -39.74 -6.42 43.82
CA PHE A 68 -38.28 -6.42 43.79
C PHE A 68 -37.78 -5.52 42.64
N LYS A 69 -36.66 -4.81 42.90
CA LYS A 69 -35.85 -4.22 41.81
C LYS A 69 -35.70 -5.31 40.75
N ARG A 70 -36.55 -5.28 39.74
CA ARG A 70 -36.25 -5.98 38.52
C ARG A 70 -34.88 -5.43 38.12
N SER A 71 -33.85 -6.25 38.25
CA SER A 71 -32.62 -6.01 37.53
C SER A 71 -33.11 -5.55 36.15
N GLN A 72 -32.81 -4.28 35.76
CA GLN A 72 -33.03 -3.87 34.41
C GLN A 72 -32.44 -5.00 33.59
N TYR A 73 -33.30 -5.81 33.00
CA TYR A 73 -32.88 -6.72 32.01
C TYR A 73 -32.15 -5.80 30.99
N HIS A 74 -30.82 -5.71 31.13
CA HIS A 74 -30.03 -5.47 29.96
C HIS A 74 -30.51 -6.59 29.03
N HIS A 75 -31.49 -6.26 28.20
CA HIS A 75 -31.66 -6.99 26.96
C HIS A 75 -30.27 -7.03 26.41
N SER A 76 -29.59 -8.17 26.50
CA SER A 76 -28.42 -8.43 25.71
C SER A 76 -28.93 -8.22 24.31
N VAL A 77 -28.70 -6.98 23.82
CA VAL A 77 -29.14 -6.56 22.51
C VAL A 77 -28.43 -7.54 21.60
N ASN A 78 -29.16 -8.48 21.05
CA ASN A 78 -28.60 -9.48 20.19
C ASN A 78 -28.12 -8.71 18.94
N HIS A 79 -26.88 -8.20 19.01
CA HIS A 79 -26.28 -7.34 18.01
C HIS A 79 -26.43 -7.95 16.60
N LYS A 80 -26.39 -9.29 16.51
CA LYS A 80 -26.61 -10.01 15.26
C LYS A 80 -28.05 -9.87 14.75
N ALA A 81 -29.04 -9.95 15.62
CA ALA A 81 -30.44 -9.79 15.24
C ALA A 81 -30.76 -8.34 14.85
N MET A 82 -30.19 -7.35 15.55
CA MET A 82 -30.30 -5.94 15.20
C MET A 82 -29.63 -5.63 13.86
N LEU A 83 -28.43 -6.11 13.63
CA LEU A 83 -27.71 -5.92 12.38
C LEU A 83 -28.51 -6.51 11.19
N LYS A 84 -29.02 -7.73 11.35
CA LYS A 84 -29.88 -8.39 10.34
C LYS A 84 -31.15 -7.57 10.05
N ASN A 85 -31.74 -6.95 11.06
CA ASN A 85 -32.91 -6.11 10.89
C ASN A 85 -32.58 -4.80 10.16
N TYR A 86 -31.48 -4.13 10.53
CA TYR A 86 -30.99 -2.93 9.83
C TYR A 86 -30.67 -3.22 8.36
N LEU A 87 -30.00 -4.34 8.08
CA LEU A 87 -29.72 -4.77 6.71
C LEU A 87 -31.00 -5.00 5.89
N ARG A 88 -32.01 -5.66 6.48
CA ARG A 88 -33.29 -5.90 5.81
C ARG A 88 -34.05 -4.58 5.53
N ILE A 89 -34.03 -3.65 6.49
CA ILE A 89 -34.67 -2.33 6.30
C ILE A 89 -33.91 -1.54 5.23
N ALA A 90 -32.57 -1.54 5.27
CA ALA A 90 -31.75 -0.86 4.28
C ALA A 90 -31.99 -1.40 2.86
N LEU A 91 -32.03 -2.72 2.67
CA LEU A 91 -32.33 -3.35 1.38
C LEU A 91 -33.74 -2.98 0.87
N ARG A 92 -34.74 -2.95 1.76
CA ARG A 92 -36.11 -2.50 1.39
C ARG A 92 -36.12 -1.03 0.96
N ASN A 93 -35.37 -0.18 1.63
CA ASN A 93 -35.27 1.24 1.29
C ASN A 93 -34.55 1.46 -0.04
N LEU A 94 -33.50 0.69 -0.34
CA LEU A 94 -32.84 0.69 -1.64
C LEU A 94 -33.82 0.29 -2.76
N ALA A 95 -34.58 -0.77 -2.55
CA ALA A 95 -35.58 -1.24 -3.52
C ALA A 95 -36.77 -0.26 -3.70
N LYS A 96 -37.11 0.51 -2.67
CA LYS A 96 -38.19 1.52 -2.74
C LYS A 96 -37.76 2.77 -3.52
N HIS A 97 -36.48 3.18 -3.39
CA HIS A 97 -35.93 4.39 -4.03
C HIS A 97 -34.89 4.03 -5.09
N LYS A 98 -35.28 3.24 -6.09
CA LYS A 98 -34.39 2.62 -7.08
C LYS A 98 -33.48 3.63 -7.81
N VAL A 99 -34.05 4.73 -8.33
CA VAL A 99 -33.30 5.72 -9.11
C VAL A 99 -32.21 6.39 -8.26
N PHE A 100 -32.58 6.82 -7.05
CA PHE A 100 -31.65 7.43 -6.11
C PHE A 100 -30.50 6.48 -5.71
N SER A 101 -30.86 5.25 -5.37
CA SER A 101 -29.89 4.22 -4.97
C SER A 101 -28.97 3.85 -6.13
N PHE A 102 -29.51 3.73 -7.34
CA PHE A 102 -28.74 3.45 -8.55
C PHE A 102 -27.73 4.54 -8.86
N ILE A 103 -28.16 5.82 -8.90
CA ILE A 103 -27.26 6.96 -9.17
C ILE A 103 -26.13 7.03 -8.14
N ASN A 104 -26.42 6.83 -6.84
CA ASN A 104 -25.42 6.84 -5.78
C ASN A 104 -24.44 5.67 -5.90
N ILE A 105 -24.95 4.46 -6.09
CA ILE A 105 -24.11 3.26 -6.22
C ILE A 105 -23.21 3.38 -7.44
N VAL A 106 -23.77 3.72 -8.62
CA VAL A 106 -22.99 3.86 -9.85
C VAL A 106 -21.96 4.99 -9.74
N GLY A 107 -22.38 6.17 -9.25
CA GLY A 107 -21.48 7.30 -9.09
C GLY A 107 -20.29 7.01 -8.16
N LEU A 108 -20.56 6.39 -7.01
CA LEU A 108 -19.51 5.94 -6.09
C LEU A 108 -18.65 4.81 -6.71
N THR A 109 -19.29 3.85 -7.39
CA THR A 109 -18.56 2.73 -8.03
C THR A 109 -17.57 3.25 -9.05
N VAL A 110 -18.00 4.12 -9.96
CA VAL A 110 -17.11 4.71 -10.97
C VAL A 110 -15.98 5.52 -10.32
N GLY A 111 -16.33 6.42 -9.38
CA GLY A 111 -15.33 7.24 -8.69
C GLY A 111 -14.28 6.41 -7.94
N ILE A 112 -14.73 5.42 -7.15
CA ILE A 112 -13.82 4.55 -6.40
C ILE A 112 -13.00 3.65 -7.34
N SER A 113 -13.61 3.13 -8.44
CA SER A 113 -12.87 2.32 -9.42
C SER A 113 -11.75 3.11 -10.09
N CYS A 114 -12.04 4.33 -10.53
CA CYS A 114 -11.00 5.21 -11.11
C CYS A 114 -9.88 5.48 -10.11
N CYS A 115 -10.22 5.80 -8.86
CA CYS A 115 -9.21 6.02 -7.82
C CYS A 115 -8.38 4.77 -7.54
N LEU A 116 -9.01 3.60 -7.52
CA LEU A 116 -8.32 2.32 -7.28
C LEU A 116 -7.35 2.00 -8.42
N LEU A 117 -7.76 2.18 -9.67
CA LEU A 117 -6.89 1.96 -10.84
C LEU A 117 -5.72 2.94 -10.86
N LEU A 118 -5.97 4.23 -10.60
CA LEU A 118 -4.91 5.23 -10.48
C LEU A 118 -3.95 4.91 -9.34
N PHE A 119 -4.46 4.49 -8.20
CA PHE A 119 -3.63 4.08 -7.06
C PHE A 119 -2.73 2.88 -7.40
N LEU A 120 -3.29 1.84 -8.05
CA LEU A 120 -2.52 0.67 -8.48
C LEU A 120 -1.45 1.04 -9.50
N TYR A 121 -1.77 1.89 -10.46
CA TYR A 121 -0.80 2.41 -11.43
C TYR A 121 0.32 3.21 -10.75
N ILE A 122 -0.02 4.14 -9.85
CA ILE A 122 0.96 4.93 -9.09
C ILE A 122 1.86 4.01 -8.25
N GLN A 123 1.28 2.98 -7.62
CA GLN A 123 2.03 2.02 -6.83
C GLN A 123 2.99 1.19 -7.70
N ASP A 124 2.56 0.78 -8.90
CA ASP A 124 3.40 0.07 -9.87
C ASP A 124 4.58 0.95 -10.31
N GLU A 125 4.34 2.19 -10.69
CA GLU A 125 5.38 3.17 -11.08
C GLU A 125 6.38 3.48 -9.94
N LEU A 126 5.92 3.56 -8.70
CA LEU A 126 6.76 3.78 -7.54
C LEU A 126 7.53 2.53 -7.09
N SER A 127 7.18 1.36 -7.61
CA SER A 127 7.79 0.07 -7.23
C SER A 127 9.06 -0.26 -8.00
N TYR A 128 9.40 0.52 -9.02
CA TYR A 128 10.59 0.26 -9.84
C TYR A 128 11.86 0.16 -9.00
N ASP A 129 12.61 -0.92 -9.22
CA ASP A 129 13.89 -1.23 -8.58
C ASP A 129 13.88 -1.32 -7.03
N GLN A 130 12.68 -1.23 -6.40
CA GLN A 130 12.55 -1.34 -4.94
C GLN A 130 12.73 -2.78 -4.42
N HIS A 131 12.67 -3.77 -5.30
CA HIS A 131 12.72 -5.20 -4.94
C HIS A 131 14.14 -5.70 -4.69
N HIS A 132 15.17 -4.95 -5.11
CA HIS A 132 16.55 -5.35 -4.87
C HIS A 132 16.91 -5.26 -3.39
N THR A 133 17.53 -6.29 -2.85
CA THR A 133 17.93 -6.38 -1.43
C THR A 133 18.80 -5.19 -1.01
N HIS A 134 19.64 -4.73 -1.93
CA HIS A 134 20.55 -3.60 -1.72
C HIS A 134 20.10 -2.32 -2.41
N ALA A 135 18.81 -2.19 -2.78
CA ALA A 135 18.30 -1.03 -3.51
C ALA A 135 18.71 0.34 -2.90
N PRO A 136 18.70 0.54 -1.56
CA PRO A 136 19.13 1.80 -0.97
C PRO A 136 20.62 2.12 -1.16
N ASP A 137 21.44 1.09 -1.40
CA ASP A 137 22.89 1.20 -1.50
C ASP A 137 23.38 1.12 -2.96
N LEU A 138 22.46 0.98 -3.92
CA LEU A 138 22.78 0.90 -5.34
C LEU A 138 22.71 2.28 -6.00
N TYR A 139 23.80 2.63 -6.68
CA TYR A 139 23.92 3.91 -7.38
C TYR A 139 24.44 3.71 -8.80
N ARG A 140 23.91 4.50 -9.72
CA ARG A 140 24.44 4.64 -11.08
C ARG A 140 25.41 5.83 -11.13
N ILE A 141 26.52 5.70 -11.83
CA ILE A 141 27.43 6.79 -12.15
C ILE A 141 26.85 7.56 -13.32
N THR A 142 26.65 8.85 -13.16
CA THR A 142 26.27 9.77 -14.25
C THR A 142 27.42 10.72 -14.54
N THR A 143 27.56 11.14 -15.78
CA THR A 143 28.64 12.00 -16.24
C THR A 143 28.06 13.30 -16.79
N HIS A 144 28.59 14.41 -16.29
CA HIS A 144 28.39 15.71 -16.89
C HIS A 144 29.70 16.14 -17.52
N PHE A 145 29.70 16.47 -18.80
CA PHE A 145 30.89 16.98 -19.43
C PHE A 145 30.61 18.21 -20.29
N ASN A 146 31.66 19.05 -20.38
CA ASN A 146 31.63 20.27 -21.12
C ASN A 146 32.90 20.34 -22.00
N ASN A 147 32.76 20.63 -23.28
CA ASN A 147 33.90 20.82 -24.17
C ASN A 147 34.23 22.31 -24.40
N SER A 148 35.40 22.58 -24.86
CA SER A 148 35.87 23.94 -25.18
C SER A 148 35.03 24.68 -26.25
N GLY A 149 34.17 23.97 -26.95
CA GLY A 149 33.20 24.52 -27.90
C GLY A 149 31.88 24.95 -27.29
N GLY A 150 31.73 24.82 -25.93
CA GLY A 150 30.52 25.19 -25.21
C GLY A 150 29.40 24.14 -25.26
N MET A 151 29.65 22.95 -25.82
CA MET A 151 28.72 21.86 -25.80
C MET A 151 28.75 21.20 -24.42
N THR A 152 27.61 21.18 -23.76
CA THR A 152 27.39 20.53 -22.46
C THR A 152 26.51 19.34 -22.66
N GLU A 153 26.88 18.19 -22.09
CA GLU A 153 26.13 16.96 -22.20
C GLU A 153 26.05 16.25 -20.86
N ASP A 154 24.85 15.81 -20.53
CA ASP A 154 24.56 15.02 -19.36
C ASP A 154 24.26 13.58 -19.78
N LEU A 155 25.02 12.64 -19.28
CA LEU A 155 24.94 11.23 -19.66
C LEU A 155 24.65 10.33 -18.45
N PRO A 156 23.80 9.31 -18.61
CA PRO A 156 23.58 8.29 -17.59
C PRO A 156 24.68 7.24 -17.55
N THR A 157 25.74 7.45 -18.29
CA THR A 157 26.82 6.51 -18.57
C THR A 157 28.17 7.10 -18.22
N ALA A 158 29.16 6.26 -18.11
CA ALA A 158 30.53 6.63 -17.81
C ALA A 158 31.51 5.97 -18.79
N SER A 159 32.77 6.36 -18.74
CA SER A 159 33.82 5.72 -19.51
C SER A 159 34.14 4.32 -18.96
N PRO A 160 34.58 3.38 -19.81
CA PRO A 160 34.73 1.96 -19.49
C PRO A 160 35.50 1.61 -18.20
N PRO A 161 36.66 2.26 -17.88
CA PRO A 161 37.45 1.85 -16.70
C PRO A 161 36.90 2.36 -15.36
N ILE A 162 36.02 3.38 -15.37
CA ILE A 162 35.67 4.16 -14.16
C ILE A 162 35.10 3.28 -13.05
N ALA A 163 34.08 2.48 -13.32
CA ALA A 163 33.40 1.69 -12.27
C ALA A 163 34.35 0.70 -11.56
N MET A 164 35.18 0.00 -12.35
CA MET A 164 36.14 -0.98 -11.80
C MET A 164 37.26 -0.33 -11.04
N ALA A 165 37.75 0.82 -11.50
CA ALA A 165 38.74 1.60 -10.79
C ALA A 165 38.19 2.17 -9.47
N MET A 166 36.95 2.65 -9.48
CA MET A 166 36.30 3.10 -8.24
C MET A 166 36.15 1.94 -7.23
N TRP A 167 35.79 0.76 -7.68
CA TRP A 167 35.70 -0.42 -6.83
C TRP A 167 37.04 -0.80 -6.22
N SER A 168 38.14 -0.68 -6.98
CA SER A 168 39.46 -1.00 -6.48
C SER A 168 40.07 0.07 -5.55
N GLU A 169 39.70 1.33 -5.70
CA GLU A 169 40.32 2.46 -5.00
C GLU A 169 39.56 2.94 -3.78
N PHE A 170 38.22 2.90 -3.84
CA PHE A 170 37.39 3.43 -2.76
C PHE A 170 36.83 2.32 -1.86
N PRO A 171 37.21 2.28 -0.58
CA PRO A 171 36.71 1.27 0.36
C PRO A 171 35.20 1.39 0.64
N GLU A 172 34.60 2.51 0.32
CA GLU A 172 33.16 2.72 0.38
C GLU A 172 32.40 1.89 -0.66
N VAL A 173 33.07 1.50 -1.76
CA VAL A 173 32.46 0.73 -2.86
C VAL A 173 32.67 -0.76 -2.59
N VAL A 174 31.58 -1.47 -2.31
CA VAL A 174 31.60 -2.91 -2.02
C VAL A 174 31.71 -3.74 -3.30
N LYS A 175 30.95 -3.33 -4.32
CA LYS A 175 30.92 -3.97 -5.66
C LYS A 175 30.68 -2.94 -6.74
N ALA A 176 31.08 -3.29 -7.94
CA ALA A 176 30.74 -2.56 -9.16
C ALA A 176 30.31 -3.52 -10.26
N THR A 177 29.48 -3.03 -11.16
CA THR A 177 29.10 -3.74 -12.39
C THR A 177 28.89 -2.75 -13.53
N ARG A 178 29.23 -3.19 -14.71
CA ARG A 178 29.03 -2.44 -15.94
C ARG A 178 28.00 -3.13 -16.80
N VAL A 179 27.17 -2.34 -17.46
CA VAL A 179 26.14 -2.80 -18.40
C VAL A 179 26.31 -2.04 -19.69
N VAL A 180 26.29 -2.75 -20.78
CA VAL A 180 26.43 -2.17 -22.13
C VAL A 180 25.32 -2.70 -23.03
N SER A 181 24.64 -1.80 -23.72
CA SER A 181 23.88 -2.14 -24.91
C SER A 181 24.78 -1.97 -26.13
N HIS A 182 24.60 -2.78 -27.15
CA HIS A 182 25.37 -2.61 -28.38
C HIS A 182 24.89 -1.36 -29.12
N PRO A 183 25.75 -0.34 -29.32
CA PRO A 183 25.36 0.85 -30.05
C PRO A 183 24.98 0.50 -31.51
N GLY A 184 23.83 0.97 -31.96
CA GLY A 184 23.38 0.80 -33.34
C GLY A 184 22.85 -0.59 -33.68
N ILE A 185 22.65 -1.46 -32.73
CA ILE A 185 21.99 -2.76 -32.94
C ILE A 185 20.59 -2.71 -32.34
N ASP A 186 19.60 -2.58 -33.20
CA ASP A 186 18.18 -2.59 -32.79
C ASP A 186 17.67 -4.02 -32.58
N PHE A 187 18.18 -4.99 -33.32
CA PHE A 187 17.77 -6.37 -33.26
C PHE A 187 18.95 -7.33 -33.38
N TYR A 188 18.98 -8.32 -32.49
CA TYR A 188 19.93 -9.43 -32.50
C TYR A 188 19.29 -10.62 -33.20
N GLN A 189 20.06 -11.22 -34.17
CA GLN A 189 19.67 -12.48 -34.78
C GLN A 189 20.20 -13.62 -33.90
N ILE A 190 19.30 -14.43 -33.37
CA ILE A 190 19.60 -15.60 -32.57
C ILE A 190 19.29 -16.84 -33.38
N TYR A 191 20.26 -17.74 -33.52
CA TYR A 191 20.11 -19.01 -34.26
C TYR A 191 20.20 -20.18 -33.27
N TYR A 192 19.27 -21.12 -33.42
CA TYR A 192 19.31 -22.39 -32.75
C TYR A 192 18.87 -23.49 -33.69
N GLN A 193 19.76 -24.44 -33.96
CA GLN A 193 19.57 -25.46 -35.00
C GLN A 193 19.27 -24.78 -36.38
N GLU A 194 18.17 -25.14 -37.00
CA GLU A 194 17.75 -24.56 -38.31
C GLU A 194 16.83 -23.33 -38.16
N LYS A 195 16.55 -22.90 -36.94
CA LYS A 195 15.62 -21.77 -36.66
C LYS A 195 16.39 -20.49 -36.36
N SER A 196 15.80 -19.39 -36.77
CA SER A 196 16.29 -18.05 -36.42
C SER A 196 15.21 -17.22 -35.74
N PHE A 197 15.65 -16.42 -34.77
CA PHE A 197 14.77 -15.56 -33.98
C PHE A 197 15.38 -14.13 -33.99
N SER A 198 14.51 -13.15 -34.10
CA SER A 198 14.92 -11.74 -33.96
C SER A 198 14.49 -11.28 -32.58
N GLU A 199 15.44 -10.72 -31.81
CA GLU A 199 15.22 -10.21 -30.46
C GLU A 199 15.85 -8.83 -30.30
N ASP A 200 15.17 -7.97 -29.58
CA ASP A 200 15.68 -6.68 -29.09
C ASP A 200 16.26 -6.83 -27.68
N LYS A 201 16.80 -5.77 -27.13
CA LYS A 201 17.20 -5.64 -25.72
C LYS A 201 18.15 -6.73 -25.20
N GLY A 202 19.22 -6.98 -25.93
CA GLY A 202 20.37 -7.75 -25.43
C GLY A 202 21.34 -6.85 -24.67
N LEU A 203 21.84 -7.28 -23.52
CA LEU A 203 22.81 -6.56 -22.72
C LEU A 203 24.07 -7.38 -22.49
N VAL A 204 25.22 -6.69 -22.45
CA VAL A 204 26.50 -7.26 -22.05
C VAL A 204 26.80 -6.76 -20.65
N VAL A 205 27.05 -7.66 -19.70
CA VAL A 205 27.19 -7.31 -18.28
C VAL A 205 28.37 -8.01 -17.62
N ASP A 206 28.95 -7.40 -16.60
CA ASP A 206 29.97 -8.03 -15.77
C ASP A 206 29.40 -9.20 -14.97
N SER A 207 30.25 -10.12 -14.56
CA SER A 207 29.86 -11.29 -13.74
C SER A 207 29.24 -10.92 -12.39
N THR A 208 29.51 -9.72 -11.88
CA THR A 208 28.95 -9.18 -10.63
C THR A 208 27.51 -8.68 -10.76
N PHE A 209 26.98 -8.61 -11.97
CA PHE A 209 25.65 -8.03 -12.23
C PHE A 209 24.54 -8.71 -11.44
N PHE A 210 24.43 -10.02 -11.50
CA PHE A 210 23.40 -10.79 -10.81
C PHE A 210 23.68 -10.95 -9.27
N GLU A 211 24.83 -10.51 -8.78
CA GLU A 211 25.09 -10.40 -7.37
C GLU A 211 24.66 -9.05 -6.78
N MET A 212 24.54 -8.01 -7.63
CA MET A 212 24.11 -6.67 -7.26
C MET A 212 22.62 -6.47 -7.48
N PHE A 213 22.09 -7.04 -8.56
CA PHE A 213 20.69 -6.94 -8.95
C PHE A 213 19.99 -8.29 -8.75
N ASP A 214 18.92 -8.30 -7.95
CA ASP A 214 18.19 -9.52 -7.59
C ASP A 214 17.27 -9.95 -8.72
N TYR A 215 17.78 -10.80 -9.61
CA TYR A 215 17.01 -11.53 -10.58
C TYR A 215 16.76 -12.96 -10.10
N GLN A 216 15.52 -13.42 -10.17
CA GLN A 216 15.21 -14.80 -9.83
C GLN A 216 15.59 -15.73 -10.97
N PHE A 217 16.41 -16.73 -10.70
CA PHE A 217 16.78 -17.78 -11.63
C PHE A 217 15.83 -18.97 -11.49
N THR A 218 15.32 -19.48 -12.62
CA THR A 218 14.65 -20.79 -12.68
C THR A 218 15.71 -21.89 -12.71
N ASP A 219 16.80 -21.64 -13.48
CA ASP A 219 17.90 -22.58 -13.68
C ASP A 219 19.21 -21.80 -13.80
N GLY A 220 20.29 -22.39 -13.31
CA GLY A 220 21.61 -21.74 -13.25
C GLY A 220 21.90 -21.11 -11.90
N ASP A 221 23.13 -20.61 -11.74
CA ASP A 221 23.59 -19.94 -10.53
C ASP A 221 23.96 -18.48 -10.84
N PRO A 222 23.31 -17.48 -10.20
CA PRO A 222 23.58 -16.07 -10.42
C PRO A 222 25.06 -15.68 -10.25
N LYS A 223 25.82 -16.36 -9.39
CA LYS A 223 27.24 -16.05 -9.15
C LYS A 223 28.18 -16.51 -10.25
N THR A 224 27.81 -17.56 -10.96
CA THR A 224 28.70 -18.21 -11.93
C THR A 224 28.21 -18.11 -13.38
N ALA A 225 26.93 -17.75 -13.60
CA ALA A 225 26.29 -17.78 -14.91
C ALA A 225 27.04 -16.97 -15.98
N LEU A 226 27.63 -15.83 -15.63
CA LEU A 226 28.35 -14.96 -16.56
C LEU A 226 29.86 -14.84 -16.24
N SER A 227 30.42 -15.81 -15.50
CA SER A 227 31.86 -15.79 -15.10
C SER A 227 32.79 -16.18 -16.26
N GLN A 228 32.31 -16.94 -17.25
CA GLN A 228 33.09 -17.41 -18.39
C GLN A 228 32.74 -16.62 -19.63
N PRO A 229 33.68 -16.48 -20.61
CA PRO A 229 33.35 -15.89 -21.90
C PRO A 229 32.33 -16.76 -22.67
N ASN A 230 31.62 -16.14 -23.57
CA ASN A 230 30.61 -16.78 -24.44
C ASN A 230 29.52 -17.54 -23.64
N THR A 231 29.11 -16.96 -22.53
CA THR A 231 27.96 -17.42 -21.74
C THR A 231 26.79 -16.44 -21.87
N VAL A 232 25.57 -16.97 -21.80
CA VAL A 232 24.34 -16.18 -21.91
C VAL A 232 23.31 -16.64 -20.90
N VAL A 233 22.64 -15.66 -20.28
CA VAL A 233 21.45 -15.86 -19.45
C VAL A 233 20.25 -15.34 -20.21
N LEU A 234 19.20 -16.16 -20.32
CA LEU A 234 17.98 -15.85 -21.05
C LEU A 234 16.83 -15.55 -20.08
N THR A 235 15.90 -14.71 -20.50
CA THR A 235 14.59 -14.67 -19.82
C THR A 235 13.81 -15.94 -20.12
N GLN A 236 12.93 -16.37 -19.22
CA GLN A 236 12.06 -17.54 -19.44
C GLN A 236 11.23 -17.43 -20.70
N LYS A 237 10.76 -16.22 -21.03
CA LYS A 237 10.01 -15.94 -22.25
C LYS A 237 10.83 -16.26 -23.50
N LEU A 238 12.10 -15.81 -23.53
CA LEU A 238 13.00 -16.06 -24.65
C LEU A 238 13.42 -17.53 -24.72
N ALA A 239 13.73 -18.15 -23.59
CA ALA A 239 14.06 -19.57 -23.51
C ALA A 239 12.91 -20.44 -24.06
N ARG A 240 11.66 -20.20 -23.68
CA ARG A 240 10.48 -20.88 -24.23
C ARG A 240 10.30 -20.64 -25.74
N LYS A 241 10.58 -19.42 -26.21
CA LYS A 241 10.50 -19.08 -27.64
C LYS A 241 11.51 -19.88 -28.48
N ILE A 242 12.73 -20.11 -27.96
CA ILE A 242 13.81 -20.81 -28.64
C ILE A 242 13.66 -22.32 -28.49
N PHE A 243 13.46 -22.82 -27.26
CA PHE A 243 13.58 -24.24 -26.91
C PHE A 243 12.21 -24.93 -26.70
N GLY A 244 11.11 -24.19 -26.70
CA GLY A 244 9.77 -24.73 -26.39
C GLY A 244 9.62 -25.07 -24.91
N GLU A 245 9.28 -26.31 -24.60
CA GLU A 245 9.09 -26.79 -23.22
C GLU A 245 10.42 -27.07 -22.47
N SER A 246 11.55 -27.12 -23.19
CA SER A 246 12.89 -27.23 -22.57
C SER A 246 13.33 -25.88 -22.03
N ASN A 247 14.07 -25.88 -20.93
CA ASN A 247 14.67 -24.65 -20.38
C ASN A 247 15.95 -24.22 -21.15
N GLY A 248 16.52 -25.10 -21.97
CA GLY A 248 17.69 -24.83 -22.79
C GLY A 248 19.02 -24.67 -22.00
N LEU A 249 19.05 -24.99 -20.71
CA LEU A 249 20.29 -24.89 -19.93
C LEU A 249 21.38 -25.83 -20.49
N GLY A 250 22.57 -25.27 -20.74
CA GLY A 250 23.70 -25.99 -21.32
C GLY A 250 23.72 -26.02 -22.86
N GLU A 251 22.62 -25.66 -23.52
CA GLU A 251 22.53 -25.59 -24.98
C GLU A 251 23.39 -24.46 -25.54
N ILE A 252 23.79 -24.59 -26.80
CA ILE A 252 24.55 -23.58 -27.50
C ILE A 252 23.60 -22.87 -28.50
N ILE A 253 23.55 -21.55 -28.38
CA ILE A 253 22.87 -20.68 -29.35
C ILE A 253 23.87 -19.75 -30.01
N ARG A 254 23.61 -19.34 -31.24
CA ARG A 254 24.43 -18.33 -31.91
C ARG A 254 23.73 -16.98 -31.87
N ILE A 255 24.41 -15.95 -31.36
CA ILE A 255 23.93 -14.57 -31.36
C ILE A 255 24.83 -13.78 -32.30
N GLY A 256 24.25 -13.29 -33.38
CA GLY A 256 25.04 -12.68 -34.46
C GLY A 256 26.02 -13.69 -35.08
N THR A 257 27.31 -13.48 -34.83
CA THR A 257 28.40 -14.34 -35.38
C THR A 257 28.99 -15.31 -34.36
N ASP A 258 28.70 -15.14 -33.09
CA ASP A 258 29.37 -15.84 -32.01
C ASP A 258 28.42 -16.85 -31.33
N ASP A 259 28.99 -18.00 -30.98
CA ASP A 259 28.30 -19.05 -30.25
C ASP A 259 28.36 -18.80 -28.72
N TYR A 260 27.22 -18.94 -28.03
CA TYR A 260 27.05 -18.72 -26.60
C TYR A 260 26.41 -19.93 -25.95
N GLN A 261 26.95 -20.37 -24.83
CA GLN A 261 26.33 -21.39 -23.99
C GLN A 261 25.31 -20.75 -23.06
N VAL A 262 24.11 -21.32 -23.00
CA VAL A 262 23.08 -20.93 -22.07
C VAL A 262 23.45 -21.43 -20.67
N THR A 263 23.76 -20.53 -19.76
CA THR A 263 24.23 -20.82 -18.40
C THR A 263 23.21 -20.44 -17.33
N GLY A 264 22.11 -19.83 -17.73
CA GLY A 264 21.02 -19.52 -16.80
C GLY A 264 19.74 -19.13 -17.51
N VAL A 265 18.64 -19.36 -16.84
CA VAL A 265 17.31 -18.93 -17.25
C VAL A 265 16.67 -18.19 -16.10
N LEU A 266 16.24 -16.96 -16.36
CA LEU A 266 15.55 -16.11 -15.39
C LEU A 266 14.09 -16.52 -15.31
N ALA A 267 13.52 -16.55 -14.10
CA ALA A 267 12.10 -16.72 -13.90
C ALA A 267 11.31 -15.59 -14.58
N GLU A 268 10.07 -15.87 -14.92
CA GLU A 268 9.15 -14.82 -15.36
C GLU A 268 8.94 -13.83 -14.22
N ASN A 269 9.54 -12.65 -14.38
CA ASN A 269 9.58 -11.67 -13.31
C ASN A 269 8.53 -10.60 -13.58
N HIS A 270 7.63 -10.40 -12.60
CA HIS A 270 6.66 -9.31 -12.59
C HIS A 270 7.19 -8.05 -11.87
N GLN A 271 8.43 -8.11 -11.39
CA GLN A 271 9.07 -6.98 -10.72
C GLN A 271 9.50 -5.94 -11.75
N ARG A 272 9.23 -4.69 -11.45
CA ARG A 272 9.58 -3.57 -12.31
C ARG A 272 11.04 -3.19 -12.11
N THR A 273 11.78 -3.10 -13.21
CA THR A 273 13.17 -2.65 -13.20
C THR A 273 13.47 -1.73 -14.37
N HIS A 274 14.38 -0.77 -14.18
CA HIS A 274 14.87 0.09 -15.26
C HIS A 274 15.75 -0.65 -16.25
N ILE A 275 16.27 -1.84 -15.89
CA ILE A 275 17.12 -2.66 -16.77
C ILE A 275 16.24 -3.70 -17.46
N ALA A 276 15.67 -3.33 -18.60
CA ALA A 276 14.84 -4.22 -19.40
C ALA A 276 15.65 -4.94 -20.46
N ALA A 277 15.87 -6.25 -20.29
CA ALA A 277 16.57 -7.08 -21.26
C ALA A 277 15.89 -8.43 -21.46
N ASN A 278 16.03 -9.00 -22.67
CA ASN A 278 15.58 -10.33 -23.02
C ASN A 278 16.67 -11.38 -22.78
N PHE A 279 17.95 -10.97 -22.87
CA PHE A 279 19.09 -11.81 -22.57
C PHE A 279 20.29 -10.98 -22.10
N PHE A 280 21.21 -11.63 -21.39
CA PHE A 280 22.43 -11.04 -20.86
C PHE A 280 23.62 -11.91 -21.28
N THR A 281 24.63 -11.29 -21.88
CA THR A 281 25.89 -11.96 -22.25
C THR A 281 27.03 -11.50 -21.35
N SER A 282 28.02 -12.36 -21.16
CA SER A 282 29.18 -12.05 -20.33
C SER A 282 30.04 -10.94 -20.93
N MET A 283 30.47 -9.99 -20.10
CA MET A 283 31.40 -8.92 -20.43
C MET A 283 32.77 -9.47 -20.89
N THR A 284 33.14 -10.67 -20.45
CA THR A 284 34.43 -11.32 -20.84
C THR A 284 34.40 -11.88 -22.27
N SER A 285 33.24 -11.88 -22.95
CA SER A 285 33.12 -12.34 -24.31
C SER A 285 33.79 -11.40 -25.29
N LYS A 286 34.11 -11.93 -26.47
CA LYS A 286 34.71 -11.14 -27.58
C LYS A 286 33.82 -9.96 -28.00
N GLY A 287 34.38 -9.01 -28.72
CA GLY A 287 33.65 -7.84 -29.19
C GLY A 287 33.59 -6.71 -28.19
N ILE A 288 32.40 -6.14 -27.97
CA ILE A 288 32.22 -4.95 -27.12
C ILE A 288 32.61 -5.19 -25.65
N GLY A 289 32.38 -6.37 -25.11
CA GLY A 289 32.74 -6.70 -23.74
C GLY A 289 34.25 -6.64 -23.54
N GLN A 290 35.02 -7.30 -24.40
CA GLN A 290 36.46 -7.29 -24.30
C GLN A 290 37.04 -5.88 -24.58
N TYR A 291 36.42 -5.10 -25.48
CA TYR A 291 36.76 -3.70 -25.66
C TYR A 291 36.59 -2.89 -24.34
N VAL A 292 35.48 -3.05 -23.67
CA VAL A 292 35.22 -2.36 -22.39
C VAL A 292 36.20 -2.75 -21.29
N ILE A 293 36.57 -4.04 -21.22
CA ILE A 293 37.55 -4.52 -20.23
C ILE A 293 38.95 -3.94 -20.47
N ASN A 294 39.38 -3.90 -21.74
CA ASN A 294 40.74 -3.49 -22.11
C ASN A 294 40.86 -1.98 -22.37
N SER A 295 39.78 -1.22 -22.29
CA SER A 295 39.80 0.20 -22.56
C SER A 295 40.47 1.00 -21.46
N ASP A 296 41.37 1.88 -21.83
CA ASP A 296 42.02 2.89 -21.00
C ASP A 296 41.46 4.32 -21.24
N GLN A 297 40.31 4.42 -21.89
CA GLN A 297 39.67 5.68 -22.21
C GLN A 297 38.94 6.27 -20.97
N TRP A 298 39.57 7.27 -20.34
CA TRP A 298 39.04 7.92 -19.17
C TRP A 298 38.19 9.17 -19.46
N ALA A 299 38.54 9.88 -20.52
CA ALA A 299 37.86 11.14 -20.86
C ALA A 299 36.62 10.92 -21.72
N GLY A 300 36.81 10.20 -22.85
CA GLY A 300 35.78 9.93 -23.86
C GLY A 300 35.08 8.59 -23.68
N ASN A 301 34.33 8.20 -24.73
CA ASN A 301 33.62 6.90 -24.80
C ASN A 301 32.71 6.64 -23.59
N ASN A 302 31.90 7.63 -23.23
CA ASN A 302 30.92 7.54 -22.15
C ASN A 302 29.67 6.80 -22.64
N PHE A 303 29.72 5.47 -22.78
CA PHE A 303 28.58 4.66 -23.24
C PHE A 303 28.26 3.49 -22.30
N VAL A 304 29.01 3.34 -21.20
CA VAL A 304 28.90 2.22 -20.26
C VAL A 304 28.04 2.64 -19.08
N PHE A 305 26.90 2.00 -18.92
CA PHE A 305 26.11 2.14 -17.71
C PHE A 305 26.85 1.48 -16.55
N SER A 306 27.27 2.27 -15.61
CA SER A 306 28.16 1.87 -14.52
C SER A 306 27.44 1.97 -13.18
N TYR A 307 27.35 0.85 -12.47
CA TYR A 307 26.67 0.78 -11.19
C TYR A 307 27.63 0.42 -10.07
N LEU A 308 27.39 1.02 -8.90
CA LEU A 308 28.14 0.80 -7.69
C LEU A 308 27.20 0.35 -6.57
N GLN A 309 27.63 -0.61 -5.79
CA GLN A 309 27.05 -0.93 -4.50
C GLN A 309 27.93 -0.30 -3.43
N LEU A 310 27.38 0.62 -2.68
CA LEU A 310 28.10 1.26 -1.57
C LEU A 310 27.91 0.48 -0.28
N ASN A 311 28.85 0.68 0.65
CA ASN A 311 28.67 0.20 2.01
C ASN A 311 27.45 0.91 2.65
N PRO A 312 26.55 0.24 3.38
CA PRO A 312 25.35 0.86 3.97
C PRO A 312 25.60 2.07 4.86
N ASN A 313 26.84 2.24 5.37
CA ASN A 313 27.22 3.40 6.19
C ASN A 313 27.99 4.48 5.42
N ALA A 314 28.18 4.30 4.12
CA ALA A 314 28.87 5.28 3.29
C ALA A 314 27.95 6.43 2.90
N SER A 315 28.49 7.68 2.87
CA SER A 315 27.78 8.81 2.30
C SER A 315 28.12 8.92 0.81
N PRO A 316 27.09 8.85 -0.07
CA PRO A 316 27.29 9.07 -1.50
C PRO A 316 27.90 10.43 -1.81
N GLU A 317 27.51 11.48 -1.06
CA GLU A 317 28.00 12.86 -1.22
C GLU A 317 29.49 12.94 -0.88
N ALA A 318 29.93 12.23 0.17
CA ALA A 318 31.33 12.19 0.54
C ALA A 318 32.19 11.47 -0.50
N LEU A 319 31.64 10.45 -1.16
CA LEU A 319 32.29 9.78 -2.29
C LEU A 319 32.36 10.73 -3.52
N VAL A 320 31.25 11.40 -3.86
CA VAL A 320 31.20 12.35 -4.98
C VAL A 320 32.24 13.46 -4.80
N ALA A 321 32.47 13.94 -3.57
CA ALA A 321 33.48 14.97 -3.28
C ALA A 321 34.91 14.53 -3.61
N LYS A 322 35.20 13.22 -3.68
CA LYS A 322 36.51 12.67 -4.03
C LYS A 322 36.69 12.45 -5.53
N LEU A 323 35.61 12.44 -6.32
CA LEU A 323 35.66 12.12 -7.75
C LEU A 323 36.47 13.11 -8.61
N PRO A 324 36.54 14.42 -8.30
CA PRO A 324 37.43 15.33 -9.03
C PRO A 324 38.91 14.93 -8.96
N ASP A 325 39.41 14.56 -7.76
CA ASP A 325 40.80 14.13 -7.57
C ASP A 325 41.04 12.78 -8.24
N PHE A 326 40.08 11.85 -8.17
CA PHE A 326 40.09 10.59 -8.87
C PHE A 326 40.22 10.77 -10.40
N LEU A 327 39.38 11.63 -10.99
CA LEU A 327 39.47 11.97 -12.40
C LEU A 327 40.78 12.64 -12.80
N ASN A 328 41.29 13.53 -11.96
CA ASN A 328 42.59 14.16 -12.16
C ASN A 328 43.72 13.15 -12.15
N LYS A 329 43.68 12.16 -11.27
CA LYS A 329 44.68 11.11 -11.18
C LYS A 329 44.80 10.25 -12.46
N TYR A 330 43.64 9.90 -13.05
CA TYR A 330 43.60 8.93 -14.14
C TYR A 330 43.33 9.54 -15.52
N GLY A 331 42.60 10.66 -15.60
CA GLY A 331 42.06 11.21 -16.83
C GLY A 331 42.55 12.62 -17.20
N ALA A 332 43.35 13.29 -16.35
CA ALA A 332 43.69 14.71 -16.55
C ALA A 332 44.33 15.00 -17.92
N GLU A 333 45.30 14.18 -18.34
CA GLU A 333 45.98 14.37 -19.62
C GLU A 333 45.02 14.20 -20.79
N SER A 334 44.19 13.17 -20.75
CA SER A 334 43.20 12.88 -21.82
C SER A 334 42.12 13.98 -21.87
N LEU A 335 41.62 14.46 -20.75
CA LEU A 335 40.66 15.55 -20.67
C LEU A 335 41.23 16.84 -21.20
N LYS A 336 42.47 17.16 -20.81
CA LYS A 336 43.18 18.35 -21.28
C LYS A 336 43.47 18.28 -22.80
N ALA A 337 43.91 17.12 -23.31
CA ALA A 337 44.16 16.92 -24.72
C ALA A 337 42.89 17.08 -25.56
N MET A 338 41.72 16.69 -25.05
CA MET A 338 40.43 16.84 -25.70
C MET A 338 39.79 18.21 -25.47
N GLY A 339 40.37 19.08 -24.62
CA GLY A 339 39.78 20.36 -24.24
C GLY A 339 38.45 20.18 -23.51
N MET A 340 38.28 19.14 -22.72
CA MET A 340 37.06 18.78 -22.02
C MET A 340 37.22 18.90 -20.52
N SER A 341 36.14 19.28 -19.85
CA SER A 341 35.98 19.09 -18.41
C SER A 341 34.88 18.06 -18.13
N LYS A 342 35.11 17.20 -17.15
CA LYS A 342 34.22 16.10 -16.78
C LYS A 342 33.97 16.11 -15.30
N SER A 343 32.72 15.99 -14.90
CA SER A 343 32.34 15.70 -13.50
C SER A 343 31.42 14.48 -13.46
N MET A 344 31.46 13.77 -12.35
CA MET A 344 30.65 12.59 -12.14
C MET A 344 29.78 12.76 -10.90
N HIS A 345 28.61 12.18 -10.94
CA HIS A 345 27.64 12.16 -9.86
C HIS A 345 27.12 10.76 -9.65
N LEU A 346 26.49 10.52 -8.50
CA LEU A 346 25.85 9.28 -8.18
C LEU A 346 24.33 9.50 -8.14
N GLN A 347 23.61 8.69 -8.89
CA GLN A 347 22.16 8.66 -8.90
C GLN A 347 21.68 7.35 -8.28
N ALA A 348 20.82 7.43 -7.26
CA ALA A 348 20.23 6.22 -6.67
C ALA A 348 19.46 5.44 -7.72
N VAL A 349 19.62 4.11 -7.72
CA VAL A 349 18.94 3.22 -8.69
C VAL A 349 17.43 3.37 -8.60
N THR A 350 16.89 3.54 -7.39
CA THR A 350 15.45 3.76 -7.14
C THR A 350 14.90 5.08 -7.70
N ASP A 351 15.77 6.02 -8.05
CA ASP A 351 15.39 7.30 -8.63
C ASP A 351 15.44 7.31 -10.17
N ILE A 352 16.02 6.29 -10.79
CA ILE A 352 16.24 6.27 -12.24
C ILE A 352 14.91 6.35 -12.99
N HIS A 353 13.97 5.47 -12.68
CA HIS A 353 12.72 5.36 -13.45
C HIS A 353 11.91 6.67 -13.47
N LEU A 354 11.76 7.35 -12.32
CA LEU A 354 10.85 8.51 -12.22
C LEU A 354 11.54 9.87 -12.28
N ARG A 355 12.87 9.92 -12.07
CA ARG A 355 13.61 11.19 -11.92
C ARG A 355 14.74 11.35 -12.89
N SER A 356 15.02 10.34 -13.72
CA SER A 356 16.02 10.45 -14.78
C SER A 356 15.41 11.07 -16.03
N ASN A 357 16.13 12.04 -16.62
CA ASN A 357 15.72 12.75 -17.82
C ASN A 357 16.79 12.68 -18.93
N TYR A 358 17.62 11.64 -18.94
CA TYR A 358 18.64 11.45 -19.98
C TYR A 358 18.00 10.93 -21.28
N GLU A 359 18.59 11.32 -22.43
CA GLU A 359 18.10 10.91 -23.75
C GLU A 359 18.25 9.40 -23.99
N VAL A 360 19.30 8.80 -23.41
CA VAL A 360 19.61 7.38 -23.57
C VAL A 360 19.46 6.67 -22.24
N GLU A 361 18.55 5.70 -22.18
CA GLU A 361 18.31 4.89 -21.00
C GLU A 361 18.15 3.41 -21.38
N LEU A 362 18.37 2.49 -20.42
CA LEU A 362 18.22 1.04 -20.65
C LEU A 362 16.75 0.60 -20.72
N GLY A 363 15.85 1.38 -20.18
CA GLY A 363 14.41 1.14 -20.20
C GLY A 363 13.63 2.41 -20.47
N THR A 364 12.31 2.31 -20.46
CA THR A 364 11.42 3.48 -20.55
C THR A 364 11.29 4.15 -19.20
N ASN A 365 11.52 5.45 -19.17
CA ASN A 365 11.35 6.23 -17.94
C ASN A 365 9.93 6.77 -17.79
N GLY A 366 9.46 6.80 -16.56
CA GLY A 366 8.29 7.55 -16.13
C GLY A 366 8.63 8.99 -15.78
N SER A 367 7.72 9.68 -15.12
CA SER A 367 7.94 11.03 -14.62
C SER A 367 7.28 11.21 -13.26
N ILE A 368 8.04 11.64 -12.28
CA ILE A 368 7.53 11.92 -10.93
C ILE A 368 6.45 13.03 -10.96
N MET A 369 6.58 14.01 -11.87
CA MET A 369 5.57 15.05 -12.07
C MET A 369 4.23 14.45 -12.49
N PHE A 370 4.28 13.43 -13.36
CA PHE A 370 3.07 12.75 -13.83
C PHE A 370 2.38 12.01 -12.66
N ILE A 371 3.16 11.40 -11.77
CA ILE A 371 2.65 10.74 -10.54
C ILE A 371 1.94 11.75 -9.63
N TYR A 372 2.50 12.96 -9.43
CA TYR A 372 1.83 14.00 -8.65
C TYR A 372 0.53 14.48 -9.30
N VAL A 373 0.51 14.65 -10.62
CA VAL A 373 -0.71 15.05 -11.35
C VAL A 373 -1.78 13.97 -11.23
N LEU A 374 -1.44 12.70 -11.45
CA LEU A 374 -2.38 11.59 -11.31
C LEU A 374 -2.90 11.45 -9.88
N SER A 375 -2.05 11.66 -8.88
CA SER A 375 -2.46 11.66 -7.46
C SER A 375 -3.47 12.75 -7.15
N MET A 376 -3.26 13.96 -7.65
CA MET A 376 -4.22 15.06 -7.52
C MET A 376 -5.54 14.74 -8.22
N ILE A 377 -5.50 14.20 -9.43
CA ILE A 377 -6.70 13.78 -10.17
C ILE A 377 -7.48 12.73 -9.36
N ALA A 378 -6.81 11.73 -8.81
CA ALA A 378 -7.44 10.71 -7.98
C ALA A 378 -8.16 11.32 -6.76
N ILE A 379 -7.51 12.26 -6.07
CA ILE A 379 -8.10 12.99 -4.93
C ILE A 379 -9.33 13.78 -5.38
N PHE A 380 -9.27 14.51 -6.49
CA PHE A 380 -10.42 15.28 -6.98
C PHE A 380 -11.59 14.38 -7.39
N ILE A 381 -11.34 13.25 -8.07
CA ILE A 381 -12.39 12.29 -8.42
C ILE A 381 -13.08 11.78 -7.15
N LEU A 382 -12.30 11.42 -6.13
CA LEU A 382 -12.83 10.95 -4.85
C LEU A 382 -13.66 12.03 -4.15
N LEU A 383 -13.18 13.28 -4.13
CA LEU A 383 -13.91 14.41 -3.56
C LEU A 383 -15.24 14.65 -4.28
N ILE A 384 -15.25 14.62 -5.62
CA ILE A 384 -16.46 14.77 -6.42
C ILE A 384 -17.45 13.65 -6.11
N ALA A 385 -17.00 12.40 -6.03
CA ALA A 385 -17.83 11.26 -5.67
C ALA A 385 -18.42 11.41 -4.26
N CYS A 386 -17.63 11.86 -3.29
CA CYS A 386 -18.07 12.13 -1.92
C CYS A 386 -19.10 13.27 -1.86
N VAL A 387 -18.82 14.39 -2.53
CA VAL A 387 -19.74 15.55 -2.57
C VAL A 387 -21.08 15.17 -3.24
N ASN A 388 -21.03 14.42 -4.35
CA ASN A 388 -22.23 13.91 -4.99
C ASN A 388 -23.05 13.03 -4.04
N PHE A 389 -22.39 12.09 -3.33
CA PHE A 389 -23.03 11.23 -2.33
C PHE A 389 -23.65 12.04 -1.19
N ILE A 390 -22.94 13.06 -0.66
CA ILE A 390 -23.42 13.93 0.41
C ILE A 390 -24.67 14.72 -0.07
N ASN A 391 -24.60 15.35 -1.23
CA ASN A 391 -25.70 16.14 -1.79
C ASN A 391 -26.96 15.30 -1.97
N LEU A 392 -26.83 14.14 -2.57
CA LEU A 392 -27.95 13.24 -2.77
C LEU A 392 -28.49 12.69 -1.44
N SER A 393 -27.61 12.35 -0.49
CA SER A 393 -28.02 11.86 0.84
C SER A 393 -28.74 12.95 1.65
N THR A 394 -28.30 14.20 1.55
CA THR A 394 -28.92 15.34 2.21
C THR A 394 -30.31 15.67 1.61
N ALA A 395 -30.42 15.65 0.28
CA ALA A 395 -31.73 15.82 -0.39
C ALA A 395 -32.74 14.75 0.05
N LYS A 396 -32.29 13.50 0.18
CA LYS A 396 -33.15 12.40 0.67
C LYS A 396 -33.52 12.57 2.15
N ALA A 397 -32.62 13.08 2.99
CA ALA A 397 -32.88 13.32 4.41
C ALA A 397 -33.98 14.37 4.59
N SER A 398 -34.01 15.42 3.78
CA SER A 398 -35.09 16.44 3.76
C SER A 398 -36.46 15.84 3.47
N GLN A 399 -36.57 14.94 2.50
CA GLN A 399 -37.81 14.23 2.18
C GLN A 399 -38.31 13.29 3.29
N ARG A 400 -37.39 12.78 4.14
CA ARG A 400 -37.69 11.87 5.25
C ARG A 400 -38.00 12.57 6.58
N ALA A 401 -37.95 13.91 6.63
CA ALA A 401 -38.18 14.66 7.86
C ALA A 401 -39.55 14.35 8.51
N SER A 402 -40.60 14.20 7.70
CA SER A 402 -41.93 13.82 8.16
C SER A 402 -41.97 12.37 8.71
N GLU A 403 -41.30 11.42 8.07
CA GLU A 403 -41.20 10.03 8.53
C GLU A 403 -40.48 9.94 9.90
N VAL A 404 -39.39 10.70 10.06
CA VAL A 404 -38.66 10.81 11.34
C VAL A 404 -39.55 11.42 12.43
N GLY A 405 -40.34 12.46 12.08
CA GLY A 405 -41.30 13.06 13.00
C GLY A 405 -42.32 12.06 13.51
N VAL A 406 -42.97 11.31 12.61
CA VAL A 406 -43.94 10.27 12.96
C VAL A 406 -43.31 9.17 13.81
N ARG A 407 -42.08 8.72 13.52
CA ARG A 407 -41.42 7.72 14.32
C ARG A 407 -41.04 8.21 15.71
N LYS A 408 -40.65 9.47 15.87
CA LYS A 408 -40.39 10.10 17.16
C LYS A 408 -41.66 10.17 18.03
N THR A 409 -42.81 10.55 17.43
CA THR A 409 -44.07 10.57 18.15
C THR A 409 -44.56 9.18 18.57
N LEU A 410 -44.12 8.12 17.87
CA LEU A 410 -44.35 6.72 18.21
C LEU A 410 -43.32 6.16 19.20
N GLY A 411 -42.42 6.97 19.76
CA GLY A 411 -41.49 6.60 20.81
C GLY A 411 -40.11 6.08 20.33
N ALA A 412 -39.76 6.26 19.05
CA ALA A 412 -38.43 5.87 18.57
C ALA A 412 -37.34 6.80 19.13
N SER A 413 -36.31 6.22 19.78
CA SER A 413 -35.19 6.98 20.32
C SER A 413 -34.28 7.51 19.21
N GLN A 414 -33.69 8.69 19.40
CA GLN A 414 -32.80 9.34 18.45
C GLN A 414 -31.57 8.47 18.07
N PRO A 415 -30.88 7.77 19.00
CA PRO A 415 -29.76 6.91 18.65
C PRO A 415 -30.14 5.74 17.73
N LEU A 416 -31.37 5.23 17.85
CA LEU A 416 -31.85 4.15 16.99
C LEU A 416 -32.00 4.60 15.52
N LEU A 417 -32.54 5.80 15.33
CA LEU A 417 -32.71 6.40 14.00
C LEU A 417 -31.36 6.70 13.34
N ILE A 418 -30.40 7.26 14.11
CA ILE A 418 -29.04 7.52 13.61
C ILE A 418 -28.37 6.22 13.17
N ARG A 419 -28.40 5.17 13.98
CA ARG A 419 -27.81 3.86 13.65
C ARG A 419 -28.45 3.26 12.39
N GLN A 420 -29.76 3.43 12.21
CA GLN A 420 -30.45 2.95 11.03
C GLN A 420 -30.00 3.69 9.75
N PHE A 421 -29.88 5.03 9.79
CA PHE A 421 -29.41 5.81 8.63
C PHE A 421 -27.95 5.55 8.29
N LEU A 422 -27.09 5.41 9.31
CA LEU A 422 -25.71 5.01 9.11
C LEU A 422 -25.60 3.63 8.46
N ALA A 423 -26.40 2.65 8.90
CA ALA A 423 -26.42 1.32 8.30
C ALA A 423 -26.86 1.34 6.82
N GLU A 424 -27.83 2.20 6.46
CA GLU A 424 -28.24 2.39 5.06
C GLU A 424 -27.11 2.97 4.21
N SER A 425 -26.43 4.01 4.71
CA SER A 425 -25.29 4.62 4.04
C SER A 425 -24.11 3.65 3.89
N MET A 426 -23.79 2.90 4.96
CA MET A 426 -22.74 1.88 4.92
C MET A 426 -23.04 0.77 3.91
N LEU A 427 -24.30 0.40 3.74
CA LEU A 427 -24.69 -0.61 2.76
C LEU A 427 -24.49 -0.11 1.32
N ILE A 428 -24.84 1.15 1.02
CA ILE A 428 -24.63 1.76 -0.29
C ILE A 428 -23.14 1.81 -0.61
N VAL A 429 -22.34 2.34 0.33
CA VAL A 429 -20.87 2.43 0.17
C VAL A 429 -20.24 1.05 0.04
N GLY A 430 -20.64 0.09 0.87
CA GLY A 430 -20.14 -1.28 0.81
C GLY A 430 -20.42 -1.96 -0.53
N LEU A 431 -21.63 -1.77 -1.08
CA LEU A 431 -21.96 -2.28 -2.42
C LEU A 431 -21.13 -1.58 -3.51
N ALA A 432 -20.96 -0.25 -3.40
CA ALA A 432 -20.13 0.49 -4.35
C ALA A 432 -18.67 0.03 -4.33
N VAL A 433 -18.09 -0.18 -3.16
CA VAL A 433 -16.71 -0.69 -3.00
C VAL A 433 -16.55 -2.09 -3.59
N LEU A 434 -17.51 -2.99 -3.33
CA LEU A 434 -17.47 -4.34 -3.92
C LEU A 434 -17.55 -4.31 -5.45
N LEU A 435 -18.47 -3.51 -6.00
CA LEU A 435 -18.59 -3.34 -7.44
C LEU A 435 -17.34 -2.66 -8.04
N SER A 436 -16.75 -1.69 -7.33
CA SER A 436 -15.51 -1.04 -7.75
C SER A 436 -14.34 -2.02 -7.82
N ALA A 437 -14.20 -2.89 -6.84
CA ALA A 437 -13.15 -3.92 -6.84
C ALA A 437 -13.32 -4.91 -7.98
N LEU A 438 -14.57 -5.32 -8.28
CA LEU A 438 -14.87 -6.21 -9.42
C LEU A 438 -14.58 -5.50 -10.75
N LEU A 439 -14.99 -4.24 -10.90
CA LEU A 439 -14.75 -3.46 -12.11
C LEU A 439 -13.27 -3.21 -12.33
N ALA A 440 -12.53 -2.79 -11.29
CA ALA A 440 -11.10 -2.58 -11.35
C ALA A 440 -10.35 -3.88 -11.69
N GLY A 441 -10.69 -5.01 -11.04
CA GLY A 441 -10.09 -6.31 -11.33
C GLY A 441 -10.36 -6.79 -12.76
N GLY A 442 -11.53 -6.48 -13.34
CA GLY A 442 -11.84 -6.78 -14.74
C GLY A 442 -11.10 -5.89 -15.75
N LEU A 443 -10.74 -4.66 -15.37
CA LEU A 443 -10.02 -3.72 -16.21
C LEU A 443 -8.48 -3.84 -16.09
N LEU A 444 -7.99 -4.40 -15.01
CA LEU A 444 -6.55 -4.52 -14.72
C LEU A 444 -5.74 -5.19 -15.85
N PRO A 445 -6.23 -6.25 -16.56
CA PRO A 445 -5.48 -6.86 -17.67
C PRO A 445 -5.30 -5.96 -18.89
N PHE A 446 -6.03 -4.82 -18.97
CA PHE A 446 -5.98 -3.87 -20.09
C PHE A 446 -5.16 -2.60 -19.76
N LEU A 447 -4.66 -2.49 -18.54
CA LEU A 447 -3.73 -1.46 -18.06
C LEU A 447 -2.29 -1.93 -18.13
#